data_ff6cb1e58432927a2b33e51b45037f62
#
_entry.id   ff6cb1e58432927a2b33e51b45037f62
#
_cell.length_a   1.000
_cell.length_b   1.000
_cell.length_c   1.000
_cell.angle_alpha   90.00
_cell.angle_beta   90.00
_cell.angle_gamma   90.00
#
_symmetry.space_group_name_H-M   'P 1'
#
loop_
_entity.id
_entity.type
_entity.pdbx_description
1 polymer ?
#
loop_
_entity_poly.entity_id
_entity_poly.type
_entity_poly.pdbx_seq_one_letter_code
_entity_poly.pdbx_strand_id
1 'polypeptide(L)'
;MAKALHDSCQYATLRQKYLEDYNDLMRRSENWRNVINPATGWADGRYEDGKWENNEDLVHRKSYITEGATCHYTWYVPQIPEGLFEVIRNSKPMDKQEKQIEKMERKMEKKGETPVRNEKVIARLDKMFDNGWYWHGNEPCHQVAYLYDAAGAPEKTQERVHHILQTEYNDTPGGLSGNDDAGQMSAWYVFSSIGFYPVCPGTPYYYIGTPSFDKV
;
A
#
# COMPACT_ATOMS: atom_id res chain seq x y z
N MET A 1 -12.08 5.34 -15.87
CA MET A 1 -12.86 5.03 -17.09
C MET A 1 -14.30 5.56 -17.03
N ALA A 2 -15.17 5.18 -16.08
CA ALA A 2 -16.58 5.63 -16.01
C ALA A 2 -16.70 7.17 -16.01
N LYS A 3 -15.88 7.91 -15.24
CA LYS A 3 -15.88 9.37 -15.24
C LYS A 3 -15.52 9.96 -16.62
N ALA A 4 -14.50 9.43 -17.28
CA ALA A 4 -14.08 9.88 -18.60
C ALA A 4 -15.17 9.62 -19.66
N LEU A 5 -15.83 8.45 -19.58
CA LEU A 5 -16.97 8.14 -20.44
C LEU A 5 -18.16 9.08 -20.19
N HIS A 6 -18.46 9.40 -18.94
CA HIS A 6 -19.47 10.39 -18.59
C HIS A 6 -19.15 11.75 -19.22
N ASP A 7 -17.91 12.24 -19.07
CA ASP A 7 -17.53 13.59 -19.51
C ASP A 7 -17.50 13.72 -21.05
N SER A 8 -17.21 12.64 -21.77
CA SER A 8 -17.12 12.64 -23.24
C SER A 8 -18.41 12.17 -23.95
N CYS A 9 -19.38 11.59 -23.25
CA CYS A 9 -20.58 11.01 -23.86
C CYS A 9 -21.57 12.08 -24.32
N GLN A 10 -22.00 12.02 -25.57
CA GLN A 10 -23.01 12.92 -26.16
C GLN A 10 -24.45 12.46 -25.93
N TYR A 11 -24.69 11.19 -25.58
CA TYR A 11 -26.01 10.61 -25.38
C TYR A 11 -26.44 10.74 -23.91
N ALA A 12 -27.50 11.49 -23.64
CA ALA A 12 -27.93 11.81 -22.28
C ALA A 12 -28.18 10.58 -21.39
N THR A 13 -28.84 9.55 -21.89
CA THR A 13 -29.14 8.31 -21.16
C THR A 13 -27.88 7.55 -20.78
N LEU A 14 -26.92 7.41 -21.71
CA LEU A 14 -25.64 6.74 -21.44
C LEU A 14 -24.78 7.58 -20.50
N ARG A 15 -24.80 8.89 -20.65
CA ARG A 15 -24.09 9.81 -19.76
C ARG A 15 -24.56 9.65 -18.32
N GLN A 16 -25.88 9.59 -18.10
CA GLN A 16 -26.47 9.37 -16.78
C GLN A 16 -26.00 8.02 -16.20
N LYS A 17 -26.06 6.94 -17.00
CA LYS A 17 -25.58 5.62 -16.59
C LYS A 17 -24.09 5.64 -16.19
N TYR A 18 -23.22 6.29 -16.96
CA TYR A 18 -21.80 6.41 -16.62
C TYR A 18 -21.56 7.19 -15.33
N LEU A 19 -22.40 8.16 -15.01
CA LEU A 19 -22.34 8.86 -13.74
C LEU A 19 -22.76 7.96 -12.57
N GLU A 20 -23.80 7.17 -12.73
CA GLU A 20 -24.25 6.19 -11.74
C GLU A 20 -23.17 5.11 -11.50
N ASP A 21 -22.59 4.54 -12.57
CA ASP A 21 -21.49 3.60 -12.52
C ASP A 21 -20.27 4.20 -11.79
N TYR A 22 -19.92 5.46 -12.10
CA TYR A 22 -18.83 6.17 -11.43
C TYR A 22 -19.09 6.29 -9.94
N ASN A 23 -20.27 6.76 -9.54
CA ASN A 23 -20.62 6.96 -8.13
C ASN A 23 -20.64 5.63 -7.36
N ASP A 24 -21.16 4.54 -7.96
CA ASP A 24 -21.15 3.21 -7.36
C ASP A 24 -19.72 2.69 -7.20
N LEU A 25 -18.89 2.80 -8.23
CA LEU A 25 -17.50 2.36 -8.17
C LEU A 25 -16.69 3.16 -7.14
N MET A 26 -16.91 4.49 -7.03
CA MET A 26 -16.27 5.32 -6.01
C MET A 26 -16.71 4.91 -4.60
N ARG A 27 -17.99 4.62 -4.38
CA ARG A 27 -18.48 4.10 -3.11
C ARG A 27 -17.85 2.74 -2.78
N ARG A 28 -17.75 1.84 -3.77
CA ARG A 28 -17.15 0.51 -3.60
C ARG A 28 -15.64 0.58 -3.39
N SER A 29 -14.96 1.59 -3.90
CA SER A 29 -13.51 1.76 -3.69
C SER A 29 -13.15 1.98 -2.21
N GLU A 30 -14.10 2.35 -1.35
CA GLU A 30 -13.94 2.47 0.10
C GLU A 30 -14.16 1.14 0.86
N ASN A 31 -14.52 0.05 0.17
CA ASN A 31 -14.83 -1.24 0.83
C ASN A 31 -13.63 -1.86 1.57
N TRP A 32 -12.41 -1.44 1.27
CA TRP A 32 -11.22 -1.83 2.02
C TRP A 32 -11.32 -1.53 3.52
N ARG A 33 -12.09 -0.51 3.91
CA ARG A 33 -12.36 -0.17 5.32
C ARG A 33 -13.10 -1.27 6.07
N ASN A 34 -13.77 -2.18 5.35
CA ASN A 34 -14.47 -3.30 5.97
C ASN A 34 -13.53 -4.42 6.44
N VAL A 35 -12.28 -4.43 5.97
CA VAL A 35 -11.27 -5.46 6.29
C VAL A 35 -10.07 -4.90 7.04
N ILE A 36 -9.97 -3.59 7.25
CA ILE A 36 -8.96 -2.97 8.09
C ILE A 36 -9.57 -2.62 9.45
N ASN A 37 -9.05 -3.24 10.50
CA ASN A 37 -9.49 -2.97 11.87
C ASN A 37 -9.02 -1.57 12.31
N PRO A 38 -9.92 -0.60 12.55
CA PRO A 38 -9.53 0.76 12.87
C PRO A 38 -8.84 0.88 14.24
N ALA A 39 -9.03 -0.09 15.12
CA ALA A 39 -8.37 -0.07 16.43
C ALA A 39 -6.88 -0.43 16.34
N THR A 40 -6.48 -1.23 15.36
CA THR A 40 -5.10 -1.72 15.19
C THR A 40 -4.42 -1.13 13.94
N GLY A 41 -5.21 -0.75 12.92
CA GLY A 41 -4.73 -0.31 11.61
C GLY A 41 -4.19 -1.45 10.75
N TRP A 42 -4.56 -2.70 11.05
CA TRP A 42 -4.15 -3.90 10.31
C TRP A 42 -5.36 -4.57 9.67
N ALA A 43 -5.14 -5.31 8.59
CA ALA A 43 -6.13 -6.22 8.04
C ALA A 43 -6.47 -7.29 9.09
N ASP A 44 -7.76 -7.56 9.28
CA ASP A 44 -8.23 -8.43 10.36
C ASP A 44 -9.51 -9.15 9.95
N GLY A 45 -9.75 -10.31 10.55
CA GLY A 45 -11.01 -11.02 10.43
C GLY A 45 -12.15 -10.23 11.04
N ARG A 46 -13.29 -10.19 10.33
CA ARG A 46 -14.50 -9.53 10.82
C ARG A 46 -15.67 -10.50 10.78
N TYR A 47 -16.31 -10.66 11.92
CA TYR A 47 -17.48 -11.53 12.07
C TYR A 47 -18.75 -10.88 11.48
N GLU A 48 -19.75 -11.69 11.23
CA GLU A 48 -21.05 -11.25 10.68
C GLU A 48 -21.75 -10.21 11.58
N ASP A 49 -21.56 -10.31 12.91
CA ASP A 49 -22.06 -9.33 13.88
C ASP A 49 -21.25 -8.02 13.90
N GLY A 50 -20.26 -7.88 13.02
CA GLY A 50 -19.43 -6.70 12.87
C GLY A 50 -18.24 -6.60 13.81
N LYS A 51 -18.05 -7.56 14.71
CA LYS A 51 -16.88 -7.58 15.60
C LYS A 51 -15.62 -8.02 14.87
N TRP A 52 -14.50 -7.49 15.32
CA TRP A 52 -13.17 -7.87 14.84
C TRP A 52 -12.64 -9.06 15.61
N GLU A 53 -11.86 -9.92 14.95
CA GLU A 53 -11.17 -11.04 15.62
C GLU A 53 -10.09 -10.52 16.59
N ASN A 54 -9.54 -9.32 16.33
CA ASN A 54 -8.46 -8.70 17.09
C ASN A 54 -7.19 -9.56 17.10
N ASN A 55 -6.78 -9.99 15.92
CA ASN A 55 -5.63 -10.82 15.73
C ASN A 55 -4.33 -10.08 16.08
N GLU A 56 -3.56 -10.63 17.02
CA GLU A 56 -2.25 -10.11 17.43
C GLU A 56 -1.10 -10.70 16.59
N ASP A 57 -1.35 -11.81 15.91
CA ASP A 57 -0.35 -12.48 15.07
C ASP A 57 -0.43 -11.95 13.63
N LEU A 58 0.51 -11.09 13.27
CA LEU A 58 0.53 -10.39 11.99
C LEU A 58 1.25 -11.17 10.88
N VAL A 59 2.06 -12.18 11.22
CA VAL A 59 3.02 -12.79 10.30
C VAL A 59 2.65 -14.20 9.85
N HIS A 60 1.82 -14.91 10.59
CA HIS A 60 1.38 -16.23 10.16
C HIS A 60 0.07 -16.15 9.37
N ARG A 61 -0.06 -17.10 8.43
CA ARG A 61 -1.25 -17.22 7.58
C ARG A 61 -2.53 -17.40 8.42
N LYS A 62 -3.58 -16.74 8.01
CA LYS A 62 -4.93 -16.84 8.59
C LYS A 62 -5.90 -17.48 7.62
N SER A 63 -6.92 -18.17 8.14
CA SER A 63 -7.92 -18.85 7.30
C SER A 63 -8.76 -17.89 6.45
N TYR A 64 -8.88 -16.64 6.86
CA TYR A 64 -9.61 -15.59 6.15
C TYR A 64 -8.72 -14.76 5.19
N ILE A 65 -7.44 -15.11 5.05
CA ILE A 65 -6.51 -14.54 4.07
C ILE A 65 -6.13 -15.65 3.10
N THR A 66 -6.35 -15.41 1.80
CA THR A 66 -6.14 -16.42 0.76
C THR A 66 -4.67 -16.88 0.68
N GLU A 67 -3.74 -15.95 0.68
CA GLU A 67 -2.30 -16.18 0.59
C GLU A 67 -1.58 -15.23 1.54
N GLY A 68 -0.46 -15.60 2.11
CA GLY A 68 0.31 -14.73 2.97
C GLY A 68 -0.35 -14.44 4.34
N ALA A 69 -0.03 -13.31 4.92
CA ALA A 69 -0.37 -12.92 6.28
C ALA A 69 -0.96 -11.50 6.36
N THR A 70 -1.44 -11.14 7.53
CA THR A 70 -1.98 -9.80 7.83
C THR A 70 -1.02 -8.68 7.44
N CYS A 71 0.28 -8.82 7.76
CA CYS A 71 1.29 -7.81 7.42
C CYS A 71 1.46 -7.59 5.92
N HIS A 72 1.16 -8.59 5.07
CA HIS A 72 1.23 -8.47 3.62
C HIS A 72 0.02 -7.73 3.04
N TYR A 73 -1.19 -8.14 3.45
CA TYR A 73 -2.45 -7.68 2.85
C TYR A 73 -2.91 -6.31 3.35
N THR A 74 -2.45 -5.87 4.52
CA THR A 74 -2.82 -4.56 5.08
C THR A 74 -2.51 -3.41 4.13
N TRP A 75 -1.41 -3.49 3.41
CA TRP A 75 -0.91 -2.39 2.57
C TRP A 75 -1.58 -2.29 1.20
N TYR A 76 -2.38 -3.29 0.80
CA TYR A 76 -2.97 -3.33 -0.54
C TYR A 76 -4.22 -2.46 -0.65
N VAL A 77 -4.02 -1.16 -0.54
CA VAL A 77 -5.03 -0.10 -0.80
C VAL A 77 -4.46 0.91 -1.80
N PRO A 78 -4.12 0.45 -3.03
CA PRO A 78 -3.36 1.27 -3.98
C PRO A 78 -4.13 2.50 -4.46
N GLN A 79 -5.47 2.47 -4.44
CA GLN A 79 -6.32 3.56 -4.91
C GLN A 79 -6.39 4.76 -3.95
N ILE A 80 -6.06 4.56 -2.65
CA ILE A 80 -6.13 5.63 -1.64
C ILE A 80 -5.21 5.33 -0.45
N PRO A 81 -3.88 5.27 -0.63
CA PRO A 81 -2.94 4.96 0.44
C PRO A 81 -3.04 5.96 1.61
N GLU A 82 -3.32 7.23 1.35
CA GLU A 82 -3.50 8.25 2.38
C GLU A 82 -4.67 7.92 3.33
N GLY A 83 -5.74 7.31 2.82
CA GLY A 83 -6.87 6.85 3.63
C GLY A 83 -6.47 5.71 4.59
N LEU A 84 -5.63 4.78 4.13
CA LEU A 84 -5.05 3.74 4.98
C LEU A 84 -4.13 4.36 6.04
N PHE A 85 -3.30 5.32 5.64
CA PHE A 85 -2.39 6.01 6.56
C PHE A 85 -3.14 6.76 7.66
N GLU A 86 -4.27 7.37 7.34
CA GLU A 86 -5.15 7.99 8.34
C GLU A 86 -5.64 6.98 9.37
N VAL A 87 -6.09 5.79 8.93
CA VAL A 87 -6.49 4.71 9.84
C VAL A 87 -5.31 4.27 10.72
N ILE A 88 -4.13 4.06 10.15
CA ILE A 88 -2.93 3.69 10.90
C ILE A 88 -2.56 4.75 11.94
N ARG A 89 -2.55 6.03 11.57
CA ARG A 89 -2.26 7.13 12.51
C ARG A 89 -3.20 7.12 13.71
N ASN A 90 -4.48 6.92 13.46
CA ASN A 90 -5.53 6.95 14.47
C ASN A 90 -5.66 5.64 15.27
N SER A 91 -5.00 4.57 14.86
CA SER A 91 -5.01 3.28 15.54
C SER A 91 -4.18 3.29 16.82
N LYS A 92 -4.36 2.26 17.67
CA LYS A 92 -3.53 2.09 18.86
C LYS A 92 -2.07 1.86 18.47
N PRO A 93 -1.10 2.43 19.20
CA PRO A 93 0.32 2.16 18.96
C PRO A 93 0.67 0.72 19.26
N MET A 94 1.43 0.08 18.38
CA MET A 94 1.87 -1.32 18.53
C MET A 94 2.92 -1.48 19.64
N ASP A 95 3.78 -0.47 19.81
CA ASP A 95 4.93 -0.58 20.69
C ASP A 95 5.37 0.78 21.29
N LYS A 96 6.55 0.77 21.92
CA LYS A 96 7.12 1.96 22.55
C LYS A 96 7.53 3.03 21.53
N GLN A 97 7.99 2.64 20.35
CA GLN A 97 8.39 3.55 19.28
C GLN A 97 7.18 4.35 18.78
N GLU A 98 6.09 3.67 18.43
CA GLU A 98 4.87 4.34 17.99
C GLU A 98 4.26 5.24 19.08
N LYS A 99 4.32 4.83 20.36
CA LYS A 99 3.91 5.68 21.49
C LYS A 99 4.74 6.97 21.58
N GLN A 100 6.05 6.90 21.28
CA GLN A 100 6.90 8.08 21.26
C GLN A 100 6.57 8.99 20.07
N ILE A 101 6.34 8.42 18.89
CA ILE A 101 5.91 9.17 17.68
C ILE A 101 4.62 9.92 17.97
N GLU A 102 3.58 9.26 18.45
CA GLU A 102 2.30 9.90 18.79
C GLU A 102 2.47 11.05 19.80
N LYS A 103 3.35 10.87 20.79
CA LYS A 103 3.65 11.92 21.77
C LYS A 103 4.36 13.13 21.14
N MET A 104 5.21 12.90 20.15
CA MET A 104 5.88 13.95 19.39
C MET A 104 4.88 14.69 18.49
N GLU A 105 4.08 13.98 17.71
CA GLU A 105 3.07 14.53 16.82
C GLU A 105 2.06 15.40 17.59
N ARG A 106 1.54 14.92 18.72
CA ARG A 106 0.67 15.72 19.61
C ARG A 106 1.32 17.00 20.15
N LYS A 107 2.65 17.01 20.33
CA LYS A 107 3.37 18.23 20.74
C LYS A 107 3.51 19.23 19.60
N MET A 108 3.72 18.74 18.37
CA MET A 108 3.75 19.56 17.16
C MET A 108 2.40 20.20 16.91
N GLU A 109 1.33 19.42 16.94
CA GLU A 109 -0.05 19.90 16.79
C GLU A 109 -0.41 21.02 17.78
N LYS A 110 -0.01 20.87 19.06
CA LYS A 110 -0.20 21.93 20.09
C LYS A 110 0.54 23.23 19.78
N LYS A 111 1.58 23.17 18.95
CA LYS A 111 2.32 24.35 18.47
C LYS A 111 1.79 24.89 17.14
N GLY A 112 0.76 24.26 16.57
CA GLY A 112 0.24 24.57 15.24
C GLY A 112 1.15 24.08 14.09
N GLU A 113 2.05 23.13 14.39
CA GLU A 113 2.93 22.53 13.42
C GLU A 113 2.29 21.25 12.85
N THR A 114 2.35 21.06 11.53
CA THR A 114 1.88 19.83 10.87
C THR A 114 3.08 18.94 10.56
N PRO A 115 3.07 17.65 10.92
CA PRO A 115 4.13 16.73 10.52
C PRO A 115 4.24 16.66 9.00
N VAL A 116 5.45 16.80 8.48
CA VAL A 116 5.73 16.69 7.04
C VAL A 116 5.73 15.20 6.60
N ARG A 117 6.03 14.31 7.53
CA ARG A 117 6.16 12.86 7.34
C ARG A 117 5.14 12.11 8.17
N ASN A 118 4.73 10.94 7.66
CA ASN A 118 3.86 10.01 8.35
C ASN A 118 4.68 9.03 9.19
N GLU A 119 5.31 9.52 10.27
CA GLU A 119 6.31 8.77 11.05
C GLU A 119 5.78 7.42 11.57
N LYS A 120 4.52 7.33 11.97
CA LYS A 120 3.92 6.07 12.42
C LYS A 120 3.78 5.05 11.30
N VAL A 121 3.40 5.49 10.10
CA VAL A 121 3.33 4.64 8.89
C VAL A 121 4.73 4.19 8.51
N ILE A 122 5.70 5.11 8.47
CA ILE A 122 7.11 4.82 8.17
C ILE A 122 7.65 3.78 9.16
N ALA A 123 7.40 3.94 10.46
CA ALA A 123 7.84 2.97 11.47
C ALA A 123 7.23 1.57 11.27
N ARG A 124 5.98 1.47 10.78
CA ARG A 124 5.37 0.17 10.46
C ARG A 124 5.92 -0.45 9.18
N LEU A 125 6.18 0.37 8.16
CA LEU A 125 6.86 -0.08 6.95
C LEU A 125 8.28 -0.56 7.26
N ASP A 126 9.03 0.17 8.08
CA ASP A 126 10.36 -0.25 8.53
C ASP A 126 10.32 -1.63 9.20
N LYS A 127 9.36 -1.86 10.11
CA LYS A 127 9.21 -3.18 10.75
C LYS A 127 8.94 -4.30 9.74
N MET A 128 8.19 -4.02 8.68
CA MET A 128 7.93 -5.02 7.65
C MET A 128 9.21 -5.50 6.99
N PHE A 129 10.12 -4.58 6.66
CA PHE A 129 11.39 -4.91 6.03
C PHE A 129 12.42 -5.41 7.05
N ASP A 130 12.60 -4.70 8.15
CA ASP A 130 13.68 -4.98 9.12
C ASP A 130 13.47 -6.28 9.91
N ASN A 131 12.21 -6.70 10.10
CA ASN A 131 11.87 -7.98 10.74
C ASN A 131 11.75 -9.15 9.74
N GLY A 132 12.00 -8.93 8.45
CA GLY A 132 11.85 -9.96 7.42
C GLY A 132 10.40 -10.39 7.18
N TRP A 133 9.44 -9.50 7.41
CA TRP A 133 8.02 -9.76 7.13
C TRP A 133 7.66 -9.50 5.67
N TYR A 134 8.48 -8.73 4.95
CA TYR A 134 8.28 -8.44 3.54
C TYR A 134 8.45 -9.72 2.70
N TRP A 135 7.55 -9.94 1.79
CA TRP A 135 7.63 -11.05 0.84
C TRP A 135 7.32 -10.56 -0.57
N HIS A 136 8.36 -10.44 -1.38
CA HIS A 136 8.25 -9.92 -2.74
C HIS A 136 7.54 -10.88 -3.70
N GLY A 137 7.56 -12.17 -3.40
CA GLY A 137 6.99 -13.23 -4.24
C GLY A 137 5.46 -13.26 -4.33
N ASN A 138 4.76 -12.25 -3.78
CA ASN A 138 3.31 -12.12 -3.87
C ASN A 138 2.89 -10.66 -4.09
N GLU A 139 1.98 -10.42 -5.04
CA GLU A 139 1.59 -9.11 -5.56
C GLU A 139 1.10 -8.11 -4.50
N PRO A 140 0.38 -8.49 -3.43
CA PRO A 140 -0.02 -7.54 -2.39
C PRO A 140 1.15 -6.78 -1.76
N CYS A 141 2.39 -7.27 -1.91
CA CYS A 141 3.58 -6.60 -1.41
C CYS A 141 4.27 -5.68 -2.42
N HIS A 142 3.94 -5.76 -3.72
CA HIS A 142 4.69 -5.07 -4.78
C HIS A 142 4.72 -3.55 -4.65
N GLN A 143 3.65 -2.91 -4.15
CA GLN A 143 3.62 -1.46 -3.94
C GLN A 143 4.21 -1.03 -2.60
N VAL A 144 4.49 -1.95 -1.67
CA VAL A 144 4.82 -1.59 -0.26
C VAL A 144 6.06 -0.71 -0.17
N ALA A 145 7.13 -1.03 -0.95
CA ALA A 145 8.35 -0.23 -0.96
C ALA A 145 8.11 1.21 -1.47
N TYR A 146 7.10 1.42 -2.32
CA TYR A 146 6.74 2.73 -2.85
C TYR A 146 5.82 3.53 -1.92
N LEU A 147 5.23 2.91 -0.90
CA LEU A 147 4.39 3.62 0.07
C LEU A 147 5.18 4.59 0.95
N TYR A 148 6.49 4.45 1.03
CA TYR A 148 7.34 5.44 1.69
C TYR A 148 7.27 6.81 1.02
N ASP A 149 7.15 6.88 -0.33
CA ASP A 149 6.94 8.15 -1.04
C ASP A 149 5.68 8.86 -0.54
N ALA A 150 4.55 8.13 -0.51
CA ALA A 150 3.29 8.66 -0.01
C ALA A 150 3.36 9.02 1.49
N ALA A 151 4.22 8.35 2.27
CA ALA A 151 4.44 8.65 3.68
C ALA A 151 5.42 9.82 3.90
N GLY A 152 6.02 10.39 2.83
CA GLY A 152 6.95 11.50 2.88
C GLY A 152 8.41 11.10 3.15
N ALA A 153 8.80 9.86 2.85
CA ALA A 153 10.15 9.32 3.03
C ALA A 153 10.71 8.70 1.73
N PRO A 154 10.84 9.46 0.63
CA PRO A 154 11.25 8.94 -0.68
C PRO A 154 12.64 8.30 -0.67
N GLU A 155 13.54 8.74 0.19
CA GLU A 155 14.85 8.13 0.37
C GLU A 155 14.76 6.65 0.79
N LYS A 156 13.74 6.28 1.57
CA LYS A 156 13.48 4.89 1.96
C LYS A 156 12.90 4.08 0.80
N THR A 157 12.03 4.66 -0.03
CA THR A 157 11.60 4.03 -1.28
C THR A 157 12.83 3.64 -2.11
N GLN A 158 13.74 4.57 -2.34
CA GLN A 158 14.95 4.34 -3.14
C GLN A 158 15.82 3.21 -2.57
N GLU A 159 16.07 3.24 -1.25
CA GLU A 159 16.83 2.20 -0.56
C GLU A 159 16.19 0.82 -0.69
N ARG A 160 14.87 0.71 -0.38
CA ARG A 160 14.16 -0.59 -0.37
C ARG A 160 13.97 -1.15 -1.77
N VAL A 161 13.63 -0.32 -2.76
CA VAL A 161 13.50 -0.75 -4.15
C VAL A 161 14.83 -1.25 -4.70
N HIS A 162 15.93 -0.52 -4.44
CA HIS A 162 17.26 -0.96 -4.85
C HIS A 162 17.65 -2.30 -4.22
N HIS A 163 17.38 -2.48 -2.93
CA HIS A 163 17.62 -3.75 -2.23
C HIS A 163 16.81 -4.90 -2.86
N ILE A 164 15.51 -4.71 -3.12
CA ILE A 164 14.65 -5.71 -3.74
C ILE A 164 15.17 -6.11 -5.12
N LEU A 165 15.55 -5.15 -5.96
CA LEU A 165 16.10 -5.42 -7.29
C LEU A 165 17.35 -6.31 -7.24
N GLN A 166 18.15 -6.21 -6.18
CA GLN A 166 19.37 -6.99 -6.02
C GLN A 166 19.17 -8.34 -5.36
N THR A 167 18.14 -8.54 -4.56
CA THR A 167 17.97 -9.74 -3.73
C THR A 167 16.85 -10.65 -4.19
N GLU A 168 15.82 -10.13 -4.84
CA GLU A 168 14.61 -10.88 -5.21
C GLU A 168 14.61 -11.34 -6.68
N TYR A 169 15.64 -10.94 -7.44
CA TYR A 169 15.80 -11.25 -8.86
C TYR A 169 17.22 -11.70 -9.18
N ASN A 170 17.35 -12.64 -10.12
CA ASN A 170 18.64 -13.03 -10.68
C ASN A 170 18.46 -13.61 -12.10
N ASP A 171 19.57 -13.90 -12.80
CA ASP A 171 19.61 -14.33 -14.20
C ASP A 171 19.55 -15.86 -14.39
N THR A 172 19.13 -16.61 -13.38
CA THR A 172 18.94 -18.06 -13.46
C THR A 172 17.51 -18.44 -13.85
N PRO A 173 17.23 -19.68 -14.27
CA PRO A 173 15.86 -20.15 -14.54
C PRO A 173 14.90 -20.04 -13.34
N GLY A 174 15.41 -20.02 -12.10
CA GLY A 174 14.66 -19.78 -10.87
C GLY A 174 14.82 -18.36 -10.35
N GLY A 175 15.02 -17.37 -11.22
CA GLY A 175 15.44 -16.01 -10.89
C GLY A 175 14.37 -15.09 -10.32
N LEU A 176 13.18 -15.60 -10.03
CA LEU A 176 12.10 -14.84 -9.36
C LEU A 176 11.84 -15.43 -7.98
N SER A 177 11.59 -14.59 -6.99
CA SER A 177 11.29 -15.02 -5.61
C SER A 177 9.87 -15.60 -5.43
N GLY A 178 9.04 -15.57 -6.48
CA GLY A 178 7.69 -16.13 -6.56
C GLY A 178 7.31 -16.46 -7.99
N ASN A 179 6.02 -16.69 -8.23
CA ASN A 179 5.48 -16.86 -9.58
C ASN A 179 5.51 -15.52 -10.34
N ASP A 180 5.73 -15.57 -11.66
CA ASP A 180 5.71 -14.35 -12.49
C ASP A 180 4.31 -13.73 -12.63
N ASP A 181 3.27 -14.53 -12.44
CA ASP A 181 1.85 -14.16 -12.44
C ASP A 181 1.46 -13.24 -13.61
N ALA A 182 1.45 -13.86 -14.80
CA ALA A 182 1.15 -13.21 -16.08
C ALA A 182 2.06 -12.00 -16.41
N GLY A 183 3.28 -11.99 -15.90
CA GLY A 183 4.27 -10.96 -16.16
C GLY A 183 4.34 -9.87 -15.07
N GLN A 184 3.63 -10.01 -13.97
CA GLN A 184 3.60 -8.98 -12.91
C GLN A 184 4.96 -8.81 -12.23
N MET A 185 5.65 -9.90 -11.88
CA MET A 185 6.99 -9.84 -11.28
C MET A 185 8.02 -9.25 -12.25
N SER A 186 7.98 -9.69 -13.51
CA SER A 186 8.85 -9.16 -14.56
C SER A 186 8.58 -7.68 -14.84
N ALA A 187 7.31 -7.27 -14.89
CA ALA A 187 6.93 -5.88 -15.05
C ALA A 187 7.40 -5.00 -13.88
N TRP A 188 7.29 -5.50 -12.65
CA TRP A 188 7.79 -4.78 -11.47
C TRP A 188 9.30 -4.52 -11.57
N TYR A 189 10.07 -5.56 -11.96
CA TYR A 189 11.52 -5.42 -12.18
C TYR A 189 11.85 -4.36 -13.23
N VAL A 190 11.17 -4.40 -14.38
CA VAL A 190 11.42 -3.46 -15.48
C VAL A 190 11.08 -2.03 -15.05
N PHE A 191 9.89 -1.78 -14.51
CA PHE A 191 9.48 -0.44 -14.06
C PHE A 191 10.39 0.09 -12.96
N SER A 192 10.71 -0.73 -11.96
CA SER A 192 11.55 -0.33 -10.85
C SER A 192 13.00 -0.07 -11.29
N SER A 193 13.53 -0.84 -12.25
CA SER A 193 14.86 -0.60 -12.83
C SER A 193 14.92 0.68 -13.67
N ILE A 194 13.82 1.09 -14.30
CA ILE A 194 13.67 2.38 -15.00
C ILE A 194 13.58 3.54 -13.99
N GLY A 195 13.13 3.28 -12.76
CA GLY A 195 13.10 4.25 -11.67
C GLY A 195 11.72 4.82 -11.32
N PHE A 196 10.63 4.17 -11.72
CA PHE A 196 9.28 4.54 -11.32
C PHE A 196 8.33 3.34 -11.30
N TYR A 197 7.18 3.45 -10.62
CA TYR A 197 6.21 2.36 -10.51
C TYR A 197 4.76 2.88 -10.46
N PRO A 198 3.82 2.26 -11.20
CA PRO A 198 2.40 2.57 -11.17
C PRO A 198 1.72 1.87 -9.98
N VAL A 199 1.82 2.44 -8.78
CA VAL A 199 1.23 1.86 -7.54
C VAL A 199 -0.26 1.60 -7.69
N CYS A 200 -0.99 2.47 -8.40
CA CYS A 200 -2.39 2.29 -8.74
C CYS A 200 -2.58 2.32 -10.26
N PRO A 201 -2.55 1.17 -10.95
CA PRO A 201 -2.81 1.10 -12.38
C PRO A 201 -4.17 1.72 -12.74
N GLY A 202 -4.19 2.52 -13.80
CA GLY A 202 -5.40 3.26 -14.23
C GLY A 202 -5.50 4.69 -13.70
N THR A 203 -4.56 5.13 -12.87
CA THR A 203 -4.33 6.55 -12.58
C THR A 203 -3.14 7.08 -13.41
N PRO A 204 -3.07 8.39 -13.71
CA PRO A 204 -1.97 8.98 -14.47
C PRO A 204 -0.73 9.28 -13.62
N TYR A 205 -0.59 8.69 -12.44
CA TYR A 205 0.48 8.98 -11.48
C TYR A 205 1.39 7.77 -11.31
N TYR A 206 2.69 8.07 -11.16
CA TYR A 206 3.74 7.11 -10.85
C TYR A 206 4.50 7.58 -9.62
N TYR A 207 4.91 6.64 -8.80
CA TYR A 207 5.85 6.89 -7.71
C TYR A 207 7.28 6.77 -8.23
N ILE A 208 8.18 7.60 -7.71
CA ILE A 208 9.55 7.73 -8.21
C ILE A 208 10.49 6.93 -7.31
N GLY A 209 11.15 5.95 -7.89
CA GLY A 209 12.24 5.22 -7.27
C GLY A 209 13.62 5.78 -7.68
N THR A 210 14.59 4.88 -7.82
CA THR A 210 15.92 5.19 -8.34
C THR A 210 16.21 4.33 -9.57
N PRO A 211 16.51 4.91 -10.72
CA PRO A 211 16.87 4.13 -11.90
C PRO A 211 18.15 3.32 -11.66
N SER A 212 18.21 2.11 -12.21
CA SER A 212 19.41 1.26 -12.20
C SER A 212 20.40 1.61 -13.31
N PHE A 213 20.05 2.55 -14.18
CA PHE A 213 20.81 2.93 -15.37
C PHE A 213 21.09 4.42 -15.40
N ASP A 214 22.25 4.82 -15.93
CA ASP A 214 22.61 6.23 -16.12
C ASP A 214 21.75 6.94 -17.18
N LYS A 215 21.16 6.17 -18.08
CA LYS A 215 20.23 6.64 -19.13
C LYS A 215 19.14 5.61 -19.35
N VAL A 216 17.92 6.07 -19.37
CA VAL A 216 16.72 5.29 -19.66
C VAL A 216 15.98 5.93 -20.83
#